data_17a8b7ae90f1ba003ecd7ed7fc198eb0
#
_entry.id   17a8b7ae90f1ba003ecd7ed7fc198eb0
#
_cell.length_a   1.000
_cell.length_b   1.000
_cell.length_c   1.000
_cell.angle_alpha   90.00
_cell.angle_beta   90.00
_cell.angle_gamma   90.00
#
_symmetry.space_group_name_H-M   'P 1'
#
loop_
_entity.id
_entity.type
_entity.pdbx_description
1 polymer ?
#
loop_
_entity_poly.entity_id
_entity_poly.type
_entity_poly.pdbx_seq_one_letter_code
_entity_poly.pdbx_strand_id
1 'polypeptide(L)'
;MLIIADNQSLTRDALAGYFSNQSVHFAVSKDEVLHWLQQVPTGSVILDFSLFDFSTPEHMLIFLRRFPQSHWLLLSAEFAENLLRLLGNEAQVSFLLKDCSRNDVLQAVYKMEHGERMVCPAVQDVLTSHFVQTNGIAQLTHTEVDILRLIAKGMTAKAIAAERHSSVHTIVTHKKNIFRKLGVSTVYEATRYALRAGLTELVEYYI
;
A
#
# COMPACT_ATOMS: atom_id res chain seq x y z
N MET A 1 8.27 19.17 -14.59
CA MET A 1 6.85 19.24 -15.01
C MET A 1 6.01 18.67 -13.87
N LEU A 2 5.00 19.41 -13.43
CA LEU A 2 4.05 18.97 -12.41
C LEU A 2 2.69 18.66 -13.03
N ILE A 3 2.14 17.49 -12.73
CA ILE A 3 0.81 17.04 -13.17
C ILE A 3 -0.07 16.98 -11.93
N ILE A 4 -1.23 17.63 -11.96
CA ILE A 4 -2.26 17.55 -10.92
C ILE A 4 -3.39 16.68 -11.47
N ALA A 5 -3.49 15.47 -10.94
CA ALA A 5 -4.44 14.44 -11.32
C ALA A 5 -5.56 14.33 -10.26
N ASP A 6 -6.65 15.03 -10.48
CA ASP A 6 -7.81 15.07 -9.58
C ASP A 6 -9.08 15.33 -10.39
N ASN A 7 -10.20 14.70 -10.04
CA ASN A 7 -11.48 14.90 -10.70
C ASN A 7 -12.23 16.16 -10.22
N GLN A 8 -11.81 16.73 -9.09
CA GLN A 8 -12.43 17.91 -8.51
C GLN A 8 -11.74 19.19 -9.00
N SER A 9 -12.46 20.04 -9.73
CA SER A 9 -11.91 21.31 -10.25
C SER A 9 -11.39 22.21 -9.13
N LEU A 10 -12.14 22.32 -8.02
CA LEU A 10 -11.74 23.14 -6.88
C LEU A 10 -10.39 22.71 -6.28
N THR A 11 -10.16 21.41 -6.16
CA THR A 11 -8.87 20.86 -5.67
C THR A 11 -7.76 21.18 -6.66
N ARG A 12 -7.99 20.97 -7.97
CA ARG A 12 -7.00 21.31 -9.00
C ARG A 12 -6.61 22.79 -8.98
N ASP A 13 -7.60 23.68 -8.90
CA ASP A 13 -7.38 25.13 -8.90
C ASP A 13 -6.63 25.59 -7.63
N ALA A 14 -7.01 25.02 -6.47
CA ALA A 14 -6.32 25.30 -5.21
C ALA A 14 -4.85 24.84 -5.24
N LEU A 15 -4.60 23.61 -5.71
CA LEU A 15 -3.24 23.07 -5.84
C LEU A 15 -2.42 23.85 -6.88
N ALA A 16 -3.00 24.19 -8.02
CA ALA A 16 -2.33 25.00 -9.03
C ALA A 16 -1.91 26.38 -8.49
N GLY A 17 -2.74 27.00 -7.64
CA GLY A 17 -2.41 28.23 -6.95
C GLY A 17 -1.20 28.15 -6.02
N TYR A 18 -0.80 26.93 -5.57
CA TYR A 18 0.44 26.74 -4.79
C TYR A 18 1.69 26.79 -5.66
N PHE A 19 1.57 26.50 -6.97
CA PHE A 19 2.67 26.30 -7.91
C PHE A 19 2.65 27.32 -9.05
N SER A 20 2.24 28.56 -8.79
CA SER A 20 2.11 29.63 -9.80
C SER A 20 3.40 29.97 -10.58
N ASN A 21 4.56 29.55 -10.05
CA ASN A 21 5.87 29.85 -10.64
C ASN A 21 6.42 28.69 -11.50
N GLN A 22 5.65 27.61 -11.72
CA GLN A 22 6.09 26.47 -12.53
C GLN A 22 4.98 25.99 -13.48
N SER A 23 5.36 25.25 -14.51
CA SER A 23 4.42 24.67 -15.46
C SER A 23 3.62 23.54 -14.78
N VAL A 24 2.31 23.75 -14.66
CA VAL A 24 1.35 22.80 -14.11
C VAL A 24 0.45 22.29 -15.24
N HIS A 25 0.27 20.97 -15.31
CA HIS A 25 -0.65 20.31 -16.23
C HIS A 25 -1.75 19.61 -15.43
N PHE A 26 -2.96 19.59 -15.96
CA PHE A 26 -4.08 18.91 -15.34
C PHE A 26 -4.33 17.57 -16.01
N ALA A 27 -4.81 16.62 -15.23
CA ALA A 27 -5.32 15.36 -15.71
C ALA A 27 -6.59 14.99 -14.94
N VAL A 28 -7.64 14.58 -15.66
CA VAL A 28 -8.90 14.12 -15.09
C VAL A 28 -9.10 12.61 -15.31
N SER A 29 -8.18 11.98 -16.01
CA SER A 29 -8.16 10.53 -16.27
C SER A 29 -6.73 9.97 -16.26
N LYS A 30 -6.62 8.66 -16.05
CA LYS A 30 -5.33 7.95 -16.13
C LYS A 30 -4.70 8.05 -17.52
N ASP A 31 -5.52 8.14 -18.58
CA ASP A 31 -5.03 8.26 -19.96
C ASP A 31 -4.37 9.63 -20.20
N GLU A 32 -4.88 10.69 -19.58
CA GLU A 32 -4.24 12.00 -19.60
C GLU A 32 -2.94 12.04 -18.78
N VAL A 33 -2.89 11.35 -17.62
CA VAL A 33 -1.63 11.16 -16.87
C VAL A 33 -0.62 10.40 -17.73
N LEU A 34 -1.06 9.33 -18.40
CA LEU A 34 -0.23 8.56 -19.31
C LEU A 34 0.32 9.42 -20.44
N HIS A 35 -0.53 10.24 -21.06
CA HIS A 35 -0.15 11.16 -22.12
C HIS A 35 0.98 12.11 -21.68
N TRP A 36 0.84 12.74 -20.51
CA TRP A 36 1.86 13.65 -19.98
C TRP A 36 3.17 12.94 -19.61
N LEU A 37 3.09 11.76 -18.97
CA LEU A 37 4.27 11.00 -18.60
C LEU A 37 5.00 10.38 -19.81
N GLN A 38 4.32 10.15 -20.92
CA GLN A 38 4.97 9.77 -22.18
C GLN A 38 5.81 10.91 -22.75
N GLN A 39 5.39 12.16 -22.58
CA GLN A 39 6.16 13.33 -23.02
C GLN A 39 7.32 13.64 -22.06
N VAL A 40 7.10 13.52 -20.75
CA VAL A 40 8.12 13.77 -19.72
C VAL A 40 8.09 12.65 -18.69
N PRO A 41 8.85 11.56 -18.92
CA PRO A 41 8.87 10.37 -18.05
C PRO A 41 9.36 10.63 -16.60
N THR A 42 10.01 11.77 -16.36
CA THR A 42 10.47 12.23 -15.05
C THR A 42 9.47 13.17 -14.37
N GLY A 43 8.26 13.29 -14.89
CA GLY A 43 7.22 14.17 -14.35
C GLY A 43 6.83 13.83 -12.91
N SER A 44 6.50 14.87 -12.13
CA SER A 44 5.93 14.73 -10.80
C SER A 44 4.41 14.77 -10.88
N VAL A 45 3.72 13.86 -10.21
CA VAL A 45 2.26 13.73 -10.23
C VAL A 45 1.71 13.90 -8.82
N ILE A 46 0.77 14.83 -8.62
CA ILE A 46 -0.08 14.87 -7.43
C ILE A 46 -1.39 14.18 -7.78
N LEU A 47 -1.78 13.20 -7.00
CA LEU A 47 -2.93 12.34 -7.30
C LEU A 47 -3.81 12.13 -6.06
N ASP A 48 -5.12 12.39 -6.15
CA ASP A 48 -6.10 11.81 -5.24
C ASP A 48 -6.52 10.42 -5.73
N PHE A 49 -5.92 9.38 -5.16
CA PHE A 49 -6.19 8.00 -5.55
C PHE A 49 -7.65 7.60 -5.33
N SER A 50 -8.30 8.10 -4.27
CA SER A 50 -9.66 7.68 -3.88
C SER A 50 -10.74 8.17 -4.84
N LEU A 51 -10.49 9.27 -5.55
CA LEU A 51 -11.45 9.90 -6.45
C LEU A 51 -11.05 9.82 -7.93
N PHE A 52 -9.88 9.27 -8.22
CA PHE A 52 -9.38 9.14 -9.59
C PHE A 52 -9.72 7.77 -10.20
N ASP A 53 -9.57 7.62 -11.50
CA ASP A 53 -9.98 6.42 -12.26
C ASP A 53 -9.00 5.23 -12.22
N PHE A 54 -8.08 5.22 -11.27
CA PHE A 54 -7.32 4.01 -10.94
C PHE A 54 -8.24 3.04 -10.18
N SER A 55 -8.61 1.95 -10.84
CA SER A 55 -9.56 0.98 -10.29
C SER A 55 -9.00 0.24 -9.05
N THR A 56 -7.70 0.01 -9.01
CA THR A 56 -7.03 -0.70 -7.91
C THR A 56 -5.59 -0.21 -7.72
N PRO A 57 -4.97 -0.42 -6.53
CA PRO A 57 -3.57 -0.10 -6.30
C PRO A 57 -2.61 -0.82 -7.26
N GLU A 58 -2.96 -2.02 -7.73
CA GLU A 58 -2.16 -2.78 -8.70
C GLU A 58 -2.06 -2.07 -10.05
N HIS A 59 -3.14 -1.40 -10.49
CA HIS A 59 -3.11 -0.58 -11.71
C HIS A 59 -2.13 0.58 -11.57
N MET A 60 -2.09 1.24 -10.41
CA MET A 60 -1.11 2.29 -10.16
C MET A 60 0.33 1.74 -10.17
N LEU A 61 0.55 0.55 -9.58
CA LEU A 61 1.88 -0.08 -9.59
C LEU A 61 2.39 -0.34 -11.02
N ILE A 62 1.49 -0.64 -11.98
CA ILE A 62 1.86 -0.78 -13.41
C ILE A 62 2.39 0.55 -13.95
N PHE A 63 1.76 1.67 -13.62
CA PHE A 63 2.24 3.01 -14.02
C PHE A 63 3.62 3.32 -13.40
N LEU A 64 3.79 3.05 -12.11
CA LEU A 64 5.07 3.26 -11.43
C LEU A 64 6.21 2.47 -12.09
N ARG A 65 5.94 1.23 -12.47
CA ARG A 65 6.92 0.38 -13.17
C ARG A 65 7.18 0.82 -14.61
N ARG A 66 6.17 1.36 -15.28
CA ARG A 66 6.30 1.88 -16.65
C ARG A 66 7.09 3.18 -16.69
N PHE A 67 6.97 4.01 -15.65
CA PHE A 67 7.66 5.30 -15.51
C PHE A 67 8.49 5.34 -14.22
N PRO A 68 9.58 4.58 -14.14
CA PRO A 68 10.35 4.41 -12.89
C PRO A 68 11.05 5.68 -12.42
N GLN A 69 11.15 6.71 -13.27
CA GLN A 69 11.73 8.02 -12.93
C GLN A 69 10.66 9.07 -12.59
N SER A 70 9.38 8.74 -12.68
CA SER A 70 8.31 9.62 -12.24
C SER A 70 8.18 9.61 -10.72
N HIS A 71 7.74 10.72 -10.14
CA HIS A 71 7.52 10.84 -8.70
C HIS A 71 6.04 11.15 -8.43
N TRP A 72 5.49 10.55 -7.38
CA TRP A 72 4.06 10.61 -7.10
C TRP A 72 3.81 11.06 -5.68
N LEU A 73 2.96 12.06 -5.51
CA LEU A 73 2.36 12.45 -4.24
C LEU A 73 0.92 11.98 -4.22
N LEU A 74 0.62 10.99 -3.40
CA LEU A 74 -0.75 10.62 -3.11
C LEU A 74 -1.29 11.55 -2.01
N LEU A 75 -2.37 12.24 -2.34
CA LEU A 75 -3.05 13.17 -1.46
C LEU A 75 -4.49 12.69 -1.25
N SER A 76 -4.84 12.20 -0.06
CA SER A 76 -6.15 11.63 0.23
C SER A 76 -6.64 12.00 1.62
N ALA A 77 -7.97 11.94 1.86
CA ALA A 77 -8.53 12.10 3.20
C ALA A 77 -8.11 10.95 4.12
N GLU A 78 -8.02 9.74 3.55
CA GLU A 78 -7.53 8.53 4.21
C GLU A 78 -6.90 7.60 3.18
N PHE A 79 -6.06 6.69 3.64
CA PHE A 79 -5.46 5.66 2.79
C PHE A 79 -5.91 4.28 3.22
N ALA A 80 -6.47 3.53 2.27
CA ALA A 80 -6.81 2.13 2.49
C ALA A 80 -5.57 1.29 2.80
N GLU A 81 -5.69 0.33 3.71
CA GLU A 81 -4.58 -0.51 4.17
C GLU A 81 -3.90 -1.29 3.03
N ASN A 82 -4.70 -1.80 2.06
CA ASN A 82 -4.17 -2.51 0.90
C ASN A 82 -3.32 -1.61 -0.01
N LEU A 83 -3.68 -0.34 -0.17
CA LEU A 83 -2.91 0.64 -0.93
C LEU A 83 -1.56 0.91 -0.26
N LEU A 84 -1.55 1.18 1.05
CA LEU A 84 -0.32 1.41 1.80
C LEU A 84 0.58 0.17 1.80
N ARG A 85 0.01 -1.02 1.88
CA ARG A 85 0.77 -2.27 1.81
C ARG A 85 1.46 -2.45 0.46
N LEU A 86 0.79 -2.09 -0.64
CA LEU A 86 1.32 -2.29 -1.98
C LEU A 86 2.28 -1.18 -2.40
N LEU A 87 1.94 0.08 -2.13
CA LEU A 87 2.67 1.25 -2.61
C LEU A 87 3.57 1.91 -1.54
N GLY A 88 3.39 1.55 -0.28
CA GLY A 88 4.07 2.20 0.85
C GLY A 88 5.59 2.06 0.85
N ASN A 89 6.14 1.06 0.17
CA ASN A 89 7.59 0.84 0.03
C ASN A 89 8.16 1.35 -1.31
N GLU A 90 7.31 1.85 -2.21
CA GLU A 90 7.78 2.39 -3.48
C GLU A 90 8.51 3.72 -3.24
N ALA A 91 9.79 3.79 -3.58
CA ALA A 91 10.66 4.94 -3.29
C ALA A 91 10.18 6.23 -3.98
N GLN A 92 9.48 6.11 -5.09
CA GLN A 92 8.96 7.22 -5.89
C GLN A 92 7.58 7.72 -5.42
N VAL A 93 6.99 7.14 -4.33
CA VAL A 93 5.66 7.48 -3.84
C VAL A 93 5.73 8.18 -2.48
N SER A 94 5.21 9.39 -2.43
CA SER A 94 4.99 10.21 -1.24
C SER A 94 3.52 10.12 -0.81
N PHE A 95 3.25 10.30 0.48
CA PHE A 95 1.90 10.20 1.05
C PHE A 95 1.63 11.39 1.98
N LEU A 96 0.59 12.15 1.69
CA LEU A 96 0.06 13.21 2.57
C LEU A 96 -1.45 13.05 2.73
N LEU A 97 -1.95 13.34 3.92
CA LEU A 97 -3.39 13.47 4.15
C LEU A 97 -3.87 14.86 3.72
N LYS A 98 -5.14 14.99 3.31
CA LYS A 98 -5.73 16.26 2.84
C LYS A 98 -5.88 17.34 3.92
N ASP A 99 -5.70 16.98 5.19
CA ASP A 99 -5.63 17.93 6.33
C ASP A 99 -4.25 18.56 6.51
N CYS A 100 -3.28 18.19 5.66
CA CYS A 100 -1.94 18.78 5.65
C CYS A 100 -1.96 20.27 5.28
N SER A 101 -0.94 20.99 5.70
CA SER A 101 -0.79 22.40 5.35
C SER A 101 -0.33 22.60 3.90
N ARG A 102 -0.54 23.80 3.37
CA ARG A 102 0.06 24.19 2.09
C ARG A 102 1.58 23.97 2.06
N ASN A 103 2.26 24.25 3.17
CA ASN A 103 3.70 24.08 3.27
C ASN A 103 4.13 22.61 3.14
N ASP A 104 3.35 21.68 3.67
CA ASP A 104 3.64 20.25 3.53
C ASP A 104 3.55 19.80 2.07
N VAL A 105 2.55 20.28 1.33
CA VAL A 105 2.43 20.00 -0.11
C VAL A 105 3.61 20.56 -0.90
N LEU A 106 4.01 21.81 -0.62
CA LEU A 106 5.18 22.43 -1.26
C LEU A 106 6.46 21.67 -0.94
N GLN A 107 6.66 21.27 0.30
CA GLN A 107 7.82 20.46 0.71
C GLN A 107 7.82 19.07 0.06
N ALA A 108 6.65 18.42 -0.06
CA ALA A 108 6.56 17.12 -0.70
C ALA A 108 6.96 17.21 -2.18
N VAL A 109 6.44 18.20 -2.91
CA VAL A 109 6.80 18.39 -4.32
C VAL A 109 8.28 18.74 -4.46
N TYR A 110 8.81 19.61 -3.61
CA TYR A 110 10.25 19.92 -3.61
C TYR A 110 11.13 18.67 -3.42
N LYS A 111 10.78 17.81 -2.46
CA LYS A 111 11.48 16.54 -2.24
C LYS A 111 11.39 15.61 -3.44
N MET A 112 10.20 15.48 -4.03
CA MET A 112 10.00 14.67 -5.23
C MET A 112 10.90 15.12 -6.40
N GLU A 113 11.06 16.42 -6.62
CA GLU A 113 11.94 16.97 -7.64
C GLU A 113 13.43 16.67 -7.38
N HIS A 114 13.80 16.35 -6.13
CA HIS A 114 15.15 15.95 -5.73
C HIS A 114 15.30 14.44 -5.56
N GLY A 115 14.31 13.64 -5.99
CA GLY A 115 14.35 12.18 -5.89
C GLY A 115 14.12 11.63 -4.48
N GLU A 116 13.64 12.48 -3.57
CA GLU A 116 13.28 12.11 -2.20
C GLU A 116 11.78 11.89 -2.08
N ARG A 117 11.37 11.13 -1.07
CA ARG A 117 9.94 10.96 -0.75
C ARG A 117 9.58 11.64 0.57
N MET A 118 8.31 11.99 0.71
CA MET A 118 7.72 12.48 1.95
C MET A 118 6.54 11.61 2.35
N VAL A 119 6.50 11.21 3.62
CA VAL A 119 5.39 10.47 4.20
C VAL A 119 4.97 11.17 5.47
N CYS A 120 3.69 11.53 5.60
CA CYS A 120 3.21 12.16 6.82
C CYS A 120 3.25 11.19 8.01
N PRO A 121 3.38 11.69 9.26
CA PRO A 121 3.55 10.85 10.45
C PRO A 121 2.47 9.78 10.61
N ALA A 122 1.22 10.13 10.40
CA ALA A 122 0.10 9.19 10.53
C ALA A 122 0.22 7.98 9.56
N VAL A 123 0.66 8.21 8.32
CA VAL A 123 0.91 7.14 7.34
C VAL A 123 2.19 6.39 7.69
N GLN A 124 3.23 7.10 8.16
CA GLN A 124 4.48 6.47 8.58
C GLN A 124 4.27 5.47 9.72
N ASP A 125 3.43 5.79 10.70
CA ASP A 125 3.08 4.89 11.81
C ASP A 125 2.41 3.60 11.30
N VAL A 126 1.51 3.73 10.33
CA VAL A 126 0.86 2.58 9.70
C VAL A 126 1.89 1.74 8.93
N LEU A 127 2.73 2.36 8.10
CA LEU A 127 3.77 1.66 7.35
C LEU A 127 4.76 0.95 8.27
N THR A 128 5.17 1.59 9.36
CA THR A 128 6.10 1.01 10.33
C THR A 128 5.47 -0.18 11.07
N SER A 129 4.20 -0.07 11.47
CA SER A 129 3.48 -1.18 12.10
C SER A 129 3.31 -2.36 11.15
N HIS A 130 3.08 -2.11 9.85
CA HIS A 130 3.06 -3.15 8.82
C HIS A 130 4.44 -3.78 8.60
N PHE A 131 5.51 -2.98 8.64
CA PHE A 131 6.87 -3.49 8.48
C PHE A 131 7.29 -4.43 9.61
N VAL A 132 6.88 -4.14 10.83
CA VAL A 132 7.07 -5.03 11.99
C VAL A 132 6.30 -6.34 11.80
N GLN A 133 5.10 -6.28 11.22
CA GLN A 133 4.27 -7.48 10.97
C GLN A 133 4.80 -8.32 9.80
N THR A 134 5.28 -7.72 8.71
CA THR A 134 5.91 -8.47 7.60
C THR A 134 7.26 -9.06 8.00
N ASN A 135 8.03 -8.42 8.87
CA ASN A 135 9.25 -9.00 9.43
C ASN A 135 8.98 -10.26 10.27
N GLY A 136 7.82 -10.37 10.92
CA GLY A 136 7.40 -11.61 11.59
C GLY A 136 7.20 -12.76 10.61
N ILE A 137 6.63 -12.51 9.42
CA ILE A 137 6.50 -13.52 8.36
C ILE A 137 7.85 -13.88 7.74
N ALA A 138 8.76 -12.93 7.56
CA ALA A 138 10.10 -13.21 7.09
C ALA A 138 10.88 -14.16 8.04
N GLN A 139 10.44 -14.29 9.31
CA GLN A 139 10.98 -15.26 10.26
C GLN A 139 10.30 -16.64 10.18
N LEU A 140 9.20 -16.76 9.44
CA LEU A 140 8.53 -18.05 9.24
C LEU A 140 9.23 -18.84 8.14
N THR A 141 9.34 -20.15 8.34
CA THR A 141 9.74 -21.08 7.29
C THR A 141 8.62 -21.22 6.25
N HIS A 142 8.92 -21.73 5.05
CA HIS A 142 7.89 -22.00 4.04
C HIS A 142 6.75 -22.89 4.59
N THR A 143 7.09 -23.93 5.35
CA THR A 143 6.10 -24.80 6.00
C THR A 143 5.21 -24.04 6.98
N GLU A 144 5.78 -23.14 7.77
CA GLU A 144 5.01 -22.32 8.71
C GLU A 144 4.10 -21.30 8.00
N VAL A 145 4.55 -20.73 6.89
CA VAL A 145 3.72 -19.85 6.03
C VAL A 145 2.53 -20.62 5.47
N ASP A 146 2.74 -21.83 4.93
CA ASP A 146 1.66 -22.64 4.41
C ASP A 146 0.64 -23.02 5.49
N ILE A 147 1.13 -23.43 6.67
CA ILE A 147 0.25 -23.75 7.80
C ILE A 147 -0.52 -22.50 8.25
N LEU A 148 0.11 -21.34 8.27
CA LEU A 148 -0.56 -20.08 8.61
C LEU A 148 -1.67 -19.74 7.60
N ARG A 149 -1.46 -19.97 6.30
CA ARG A 149 -2.50 -19.82 5.26
C ARG A 149 -3.71 -20.73 5.53
N LEU A 150 -3.47 -21.99 5.91
CA LEU A 150 -4.53 -22.95 6.21
C LEU A 150 -5.28 -22.59 7.50
N ILE A 151 -4.58 -22.08 8.52
CA ILE A 151 -5.19 -21.54 9.73
C ILE A 151 -6.09 -20.35 9.38
N ALA A 152 -5.63 -19.44 8.54
CA ALA A 152 -6.38 -18.26 8.13
C ALA A 152 -7.63 -18.59 7.28
N LYS A 153 -7.63 -19.74 6.57
CA LYS A 153 -8.82 -20.30 5.91
C LYS A 153 -9.79 -21.00 6.89
N GLY A 154 -9.54 -20.94 8.19
CA GLY A 154 -10.41 -21.53 9.21
C GLY A 154 -10.24 -23.04 9.42
N MET A 155 -9.19 -23.66 8.87
CA MET A 155 -8.99 -25.08 8.99
C MET A 155 -8.55 -25.47 10.41
N THR A 156 -9.09 -26.58 10.92
CA THR A 156 -8.68 -27.16 12.20
C THR A 156 -7.32 -27.83 12.10
N ALA A 157 -6.60 -27.97 13.23
CA ALA A 157 -5.31 -28.66 13.24
C ALA A 157 -5.41 -30.11 12.70
N LYS A 158 -6.55 -30.80 12.90
CA LYS A 158 -6.82 -32.11 12.36
C LYS A 158 -6.96 -32.11 10.83
N ALA A 159 -7.67 -31.12 10.28
CA ALA A 159 -7.83 -30.96 8.84
C ALA A 159 -6.49 -30.63 8.16
N ILE A 160 -5.71 -29.72 8.76
CA ILE A 160 -4.36 -29.36 8.27
C ILE A 160 -3.42 -30.57 8.29
N ALA A 161 -3.49 -31.38 9.36
CA ALA A 161 -2.68 -32.60 9.47
C ALA A 161 -3.02 -33.61 8.37
N ALA A 162 -4.29 -33.80 8.06
CA ALA A 162 -4.75 -34.64 6.96
C ALA A 162 -4.28 -34.13 5.61
N GLU A 163 -4.46 -32.85 5.32
CA GLU A 163 -4.06 -32.23 4.05
C GLU A 163 -2.55 -32.29 3.80
N ARG A 164 -1.76 -32.14 4.86
CA ARG A 164 -0.29 -32.14 4.76
C ARG A 164 0.34 -33.51 5.03
N HIS A 165 -0.43 -34.55 5.12
CA HIS A 165 0.04 -35.91 5.45
C HIS A 165 0.97 -35.96 6.69
N SER A 166 0.59 -35.22 7.74
CA SER A 166 1.39 -35.02 8.95
C SER A 166 0.59 -35.41 10.20
N SER A 167 1.26 -35.49 11.36
CA SER A 167 0.55 -35.75 12.62
C SER A 167 -0.10 -34.46 13.15
N VAL A 168 -1.24 -34.62 13.85
CA VAL A 168 -1.88 -33.46 14.54
C VAL A 168 -0.92 -32.82 15.53
N HIS A 169 -0.08 -33.62 16.22
CA HIS A 169 0.92 -33.10 17.15
C HIS A 169 1.96 -32.19 16.46
N THR A 170 2.40 -32.58 15.26
CA THR A 170 3.31 -31.76 14.43
C THR A 170 2.69 -30.44 14.08
N ILE A 171 1.42 -30.40 13.64
CA ILE A 171 0.70 -29.18 13.31
C ILE A 171 0.51 -28.28 14.54
N VAL A 172 0.19 -28.84 15.70
CA VAL A 172 0.08 -28.08 16.95
C VAL A 172 1.42 -27.44 17.32
N THR A 173 2.54 -28.15 17.13
CA THR A 173 3.89 -27.63 17.36
C THR A 173 4.21 -26.48 16.42
N HIS A 174 3.93 -26.63 15.11
CA HIS A 174 4.09 -25.55 14.14
C HIS A 174 3.23 -24.34 14.50
N LYS A 175 1.96 -24.54 14.83
CA LYS A 175 1.06 -23.45 15.27
C LYS A 175 1.63 -22.69 16.46
N LYS A 176 2.16 -23.38 17.46
CA LYS A 176 2.79 -22.75 18.64
C LYS A 176 4.03 -21.92 18.24
N ASN A 177 4.86 -22.45 17.34
CA ASN A 177 6.03 -21.74 16.83
C ASN A 177 5.65 -20.51 16.00
N ILE A 178 4.64 -20.63 15.12
CA ILE A 178 4.09 -19.53 14.34
C ILE A 178 3.62 -18.42 15.29
N PHE A 179 2.79 -18.76 16.28
CA PHE A 179 2.24 -17.78 17.22
C PHE A 179 3.35 -17.06 17.99
N ARG A 180 4.36 -17.79 18.46
CA ARG A 180 5.52 -17.21 19.13
C ARG A 180 6.32 -16.28 18.22
N LYS A 181 6.57 -16.66 16.95
CA LYS A 181 7.32 -15.86 15.95
C LYS A 181 6.57 -14.61 15.54
N LEU A 182 5.24 -14.68 15.46
CA LEU A 182 4.37 -13.57 15.10
C LEU A 182 4.01 -12.67 16.30
N GLY A 183 4.31 -13.09 17.53
CA GLY A 183 3.93 -12.37 18.74
C GLY A 183 2.41 -12.35 18.99
N VAL A 184 1.67 -13.36 18.51
CA VAL A 184 0.21 -13.47 18.65
C VAL A 184 -0.18 -14.58 19.60
N SER A 185 -1.36 -14.45 20.23
CA SER A 185 -1.86 -15.41 21.24
C SER A 185 -3.05 -16.22 20.77
N THR A 186 -3.80 -15.70 19.78
CA THR A 186 -5.06 -16.30 19.33
C THR A 186 -5.05 -16.65 17.84
N VAL A 187 -5.93 -17.57 17.43
CA VAL A 187 -6.15 -17.87 16.00
C VAL A 187 -6.65 -16.63 15.27
N TYR A 188 -7.53 -15.86 15.90
CA TYR A 188 -8.06 -14.63 15.33
C TYR A 188 -6.94 -13.62 15.00
N GLU A 189 -6.00 -13.40 15.93
CA GLU A 189 -4.84 -12.53 15.69
C GLU A 189 -3.95 -13.07 14.58
N ALA A 190 -3.70 -14.38 14.55
CA ALA A 190 -2.91 -15.02 13.49
C ALA A 190 -3.60 -14.90 12.12
N THR A 191 -4.93 -15.04 12.05
CA THR A 191 -5.72 -14.85 10.84
C THR A 191 -5.65 -13.40 10.36
N ARG A 192 -5.86 -12.43 11.25
CA ARG A 192 -5.69 -11.00 10.93
C ARG A 192 -4.29 -10.71 10.42
N TYR A 193 -3.29 -11.32 11.02
CA TYR A 193 -1.90 -11.19 10.59
C TYR A 193 -1.71 -11.72 9.15
N ALA A 194 -2.22 -12.92 8.85
CA ALA A 194 -2.13 -13.53 7.52
C ALA A 194 -2.85 -12.71 6.45
N LEU A 195 -4.05 -12.16 6.77
CA LEU A 195 -4.81 -11.27 5.88
C LEU A 195 -4.03 -9.99 5.57
N ARG A 196 -3.52 -9.31 6.60
CA ARG A 196 -2.72 -8.09 6.45
C ARG A 196 -1.45 -8.31 5.64
N ALA A 197 -0.83 -9.46 5.80
CA ALA A 197 0.36 -9.85 5.05
C ALA A 197 0.05 -10.35 3.62
N GLY A 198 -1.22 -10.39 3.21
CA GLY A 198 -1.65 -10.84 1.89
C GLY A 198 -1.41 -12.33 1.64
N LEU A 199 -1.33 -13.14 2.70
CA LEU A 199 -1.17 -14.58 2.57
C LEU A 199 -2.48 -15.29 2.20
N THR A 200 -3.61 -14.66 2.43
CA THR A 200 -4.95 -15.16 2.09
C THR A 200 -5.88 -13.98 1.87
N GLU A 201 -6.95 -14.19 1.10
CA GLU A 201 -8.04 -13.23 0.90
C GLU A 201 -9.16 -13.52 1.91
N LEU A 202 -9.97 -12.50 2.23
CA LEU A 202 -11.19 -12.70 2.99
C LEU A 202 -12.12 -13.58 2.17
N VAL A 203 -12.37 -14.80 2.62
CA VAL A 203 -13.48 -15.60 2.12
C VAL A 203 -14.73 -14.99 2.73
N GLU A 204 -15.50 -14.24 1.94
CA GLU A 204 -16.83 -13.81 2.34
C GLU A 204 -17.70 -15.05 2.55
N TYR A 205 -17.89 -15.43 3.80
CA TYR A 205 -18.97 -16.37 4.16
C TYR A 205 -20.28 -15.58 4.03
N TYR A 206 -20.96 -15.72 2.91
CA TYR A 206 -22.41 -15.44 2.85
C TYR A 206 -23.10 -16.46 3.78
N ILE A 207 -23.60 -15.94 4.90
CA ILE A 207 -24.58 -16.62 5.74
C ILE A 207 -25.97 -16.28 5.20
#